data_5284a943404fe0d14541e1952cf64ee2
#
_entry.id   5284a943404fe0d14541e1952cf64ee2
#
_cell.length_a   1.000
_cell.length_b   1.000
_cell.length_c   1.000
_cell.angle_alpha   90.00
_cell.angle_beta   90.00
_cell.angle_gamma   90.00
#
_symmetry.space_group_name_H-M   'P 1'
#
loop_
_entity.id
_entity.type
_entity.pdbx_description
1 polymer ?
#
loop_
_entity_poly.entity_id
_entity_poly.type
_entity_poly.pdbx_seq_one_letter_code
_entity_poly.pdbx_strand_id
1 'polypeptide(L)'
;MEKLSNIHPGEILLEEFLIPLNITAYRLSKDLGIPQTRTSEIIKGHRSITADTAIRLSYYFGNSAKFWLGLQNDFDLEEEKKSKAGDFKRIKRIKEHAA
;
A
#
# COMPACT_ATOMS: atom_id res chain seq x y z
N MET A 1 13.14 20.96 -9.23
CA MET A 1 13.08 19.63 -9.09
C MET A 1 11.69 19.15 -9.05
N GLU A 2 11.38 18.13 -9.75
CA GLU A 2 10.11 17.66 -9.76
C GLU A 2 9.77 16.86 -8.62
N LYS A 3 8.58 16.96 -8.10
CA LYS A 3 8.14 16.22 -7.03
C LYS A 3 7.76 14.86 -7.48
N LEU A 4 8.22 13.83 -6.85
CA LEU A 4 7.83 12.50 -7.20
C LEU A 4 6.40 12.23 -6.80
N SER A 5 5.71 11.46 -7.61
CA SER A 5 4.37 11.05 -7.27
C SER A 5 4.44 10.09 -6.12
N ASN A 6 3.37 10.08 -5.31
CA ASN A 6 3.25 9.13 -4.25
C ASN A 6 2.90 7.77 -4.87
N ILE A 7 3.65 6.76 -4.57
CA ILE A 7 3.52 5.46 -5.22
C ILE A 7 2.64 4.53 -4.41
N HIS A 8 1.57 4.05 -5.05
CA HIS A 8 0.66 3.11 -4.40
C HIS A 8 1.31 1.72 -4.33
N PRO A 9 1.07 0.97 -3.25
CA PRO A 9 1.64 -0.39 -3.12
C PRO A 9 1.31 -1.31 -4.29
N GLY A 10 0.17 -1.09 -4.95
CA GLY A 10 -0.21 -1.88 -6.12
C GLY A 10 0.78 -1.74 -7.25
N GLU A 11 1.37 -0.57 -7.39
CA GLU A 11 2.36 -0.33 -8.42
C GLU A 11 3.64 -1.10 -8.09
N ILE A 12 4.02 -1.15 -6.82
CA ILE A 12 5.17 -1.92 -6.37
C ILE A 12 4.91 -3.41 -6.64
N LEU A 13 3.72 -3.87 -6.30
CA LEU A 13 3.34 -5.27 -6.53
C LEU A 13 3.50 -5.61 -8.01
N LEU A 14 3.01 -4.75 -8.89
CA LEU A 14 3.07 -5.01 -10.32
C LEU A 14 4.50 -4.94 -10.85
N GLU A 15 5.18 -3.83 -10.59
CA GLU A 15 6.48 -3.56 -11.20
C GLU A 15 7.64 -4.35 -10.60
N GLU A 16 7.60 -4.59 -9.31
CA GLU A 16 8.72 -5.23 -8.64
C GLU A 16 8.53 -6.73 -8.43
N PHE A 17 7.32 -7.22 -8.53
CA PHE A 17 7.04 -8.63 -8.28
C PHE A 17 6.40 -9.35 -9.46
N LEU A 18 5.27 -8.86 -9.93
CA LEU A 18 4.54 -9.59 -10.97
C LEU A 18 5.26 -9.61 -12.32
N ILE A 19 5.68 -8.45 -12.77
CA ILE A 19 6.36 -8.37 -14.06
C ILE A 19 7.69 -9.14 -14.04
N PRO A 20 8.58 -8.90 -13.07
CA PRO A 20 9.85 -9.63 -13.05
C PRO A 20 9.68 -11.14 -12.94
N LEU A 21 8.66 -11.60 -12.22
CA LEU A 21 8.44 -13.03 -12.04
C LEU A 21 7.51 -13.62 -13.10
N ASN A 22 7.07 -12.79 -14.03
CA ASN A 22 6.18 -13.20 -15.10
C ASN A 22 4.90 -13.86 -14.56
N ILE A 23 4.31 -13.24 -13.56
CA ILE A 23 3.08 -13.71 -12.94
C ILE A 23 1.96 -12.76 -13.33
N THR A 24 0.86 -13.28 -13.86
CA THR A 24 -0.28 -12.43 -14.21
C THR A 24 -1.12 -12.16 -12.98
N ALA A 25 -1.92 -11.10 -13.05
CA ALA A 25 -2.85 -10.79 -11.96
C ALA A 25 -3.82 -11.93 -11.72
N TYR A 26 -4.24 -12.59 -12.80
CA TYR A 26 -5.16 -13.73 -12.70
C TYR A 26 -4.51 -14.86 -11.90
N ARG A 27 -3.28 -15.19 -12.24
CA ARG A 27 -2.57 -16.25 -11.54
C ARG A 27 -2.35 -15.89 -10.08
N LEU A 28 -1.97 -14.64 -9.81
CA LEU A 28 -1.79 -14.20 -8.43
C LEU A 28 -3.07 -14.38 -7.63
N SER A 29 -4.20 -13.95 -8.18
CA SER A 29 -5.48 -14.07 -7.50
C SER A 29 -5.79 -15.52 -7.19
N LYS A 30 -5.57 -16.39 -8.18
CA LYS A 30 -5.84 -17.79 -8.01
C LYS A 30 -4.94 -18.40 -6.94
N ASP A 31 -3.66 -18.09 -6.98
CA ASP A 31 -2.71 -18.64 -6.03
C ASP A 31 -2.92 -18.11 -4.62
N LEU A 32 -3.36 -16.87 -4.48
CA LEU A 32 -3.63 -16.30 -3.16
C LEU A 32 -5.00 -16.68 -2.63
N GLY A 33 -5.88 -17.18 -3.49
CA GLY A 33 -7.25 -17.50 -3.09
C GLY A 33 -8.10 -16.27 -2.85
N ILE A 34 -7.93 -15.22 -3.65
CA ILE A 34 -8.73 -14.00 -3.54
C ILE A 34 -9.38 -13.69 -4.87
N PRO A 35 -10.45 -12.89 -4.87
CA PRO A 35 -11.14 -12.54 -6.11
C PRO A 35 -10.23 -11.74 -7.04
N GLN A 36 -10.38 -11.96 -8.34
CA GLN A 36 -9.63 -11.21 -9.33
C GLN A 36 -9.86 -9.73 -9.22
N THR A 37 -11.07 -9.32 -8.85
CA THR A 37 -11.36 -7.91 -8.71
C THR A 37 -10.51 -7.27 -7.62
N ARG A 38 -10.25 -7.99 -6.52
CA ARG A 38 -9.41 -7.45 -5.45
C ARG A 38 -8.00 -7.17 -5.96
N THR A 39 -7.40 -8.15 -6.64
CA THR A 39 -6.04 -7.98 -7.18
C THR A 39 -6.00 -6.84 -8.20
N SER A 40 -6.98 -6.83 -9.10
CA SER A 40 -7.03 -5.82 -10.14
C SER A 40 -7.15 -4.42 -9.56
N GLU A 41 -8.00 -4.25 -8.54
CA GLU A 41 -8.17 -2.95 -7.93
C GLU A 41 -6.95 -2.49 -7.14
N ILE A 42 -6.25 -3.41 -6.51
CA ILE A 42 -5.03 -3.08 -5.82
C ILE A 42 -3.97 -2.61 -6.82
N ILE A 43 -3.80 -3.34 -7.90
CA ILE A 43 -2.81 -2.99 -8.92
C ILE A 43 -3.11 -1.62 -9.53
N LYS A 44 -4.38 -1.29 -9.70
CA LYS A 44 -4.76 0.00 -10.25
C LYS A 44 -4.74 1.13 -9.23
N GLY A 45 -4.44 0.82 -7.99
CA GLY A 45 -4.39 1.85 -6.95
C GLY A 45 -5.73 2.24 -6.40
N HIS A 46 -6.77 1.45 -6.67
CA HIS A 46 -8.12 1.76 -6.21
C HIS A 46 -8.52 1.04 -4.92
N ARG A 47 -7.65 0.22 -4.39
CA ARG A 47 -7.95 -0.52 -3.17
C ARG A 47 -6.67 -0.69 -2.37
N SER A 48 -6.77 -0.54 -1.05
CA SER A 48 -5.63 -0.67 -0.16
C SER A 48 -5.29 -2.14 0.09
N ILE A 49 -4.04 -2.38 0.43
CA ILE A 49 -3.61 -3.68 0.90
C ILE A 49 -3.94 -3.76 2.37
N THR A 50 -4.86 -4.67 2.71
CA THR A 50 -5.27 -4.88 4.10
C THR A 50 -4.41 -5.96 4.73
N ALA A 51 -4.60 -6.20 6.02
CA ALA A 51 -3.85 -7.23 6.73
C ALA A 51 -4.01 -8.60 6.07
N ASP A 52 -5.23 -8.95 5.68
CA ASP A 52 -5.47 -10.24 5.02
C ASP A 52 -4.65 -10.36 3.75
N THR A 53 -4.70 -9.36 2.89
CA THR A 53 -3.96 -9.40 1.64
C THR A 53 -2.45 -9.39 1.89
N ALA A 54 -2.00 -8.59 2.86
CA ALA A 54 -0.57 -8.52 3.19
C ALA A 54 -0.04 -9.87 3.65
N ILE A 55 -0.80 -10.58 4.47
CA ILE A 55 -0.39 -11.89 4.96
C ILE A 55 -0.32 -12.88 3.80
N ARG A 56 -1.33 -12.89 2.94
CA ARG A 56 -1.34 -13.79 1.78
C ARG A 56 -0.16 -13.52 0.86
N LEU A 57 0.12 -12.25 0.60
CA LEU A 57 1.27 -11.87 -0.24
C LEU A 57 2.59 -12.31 0.39
N SER A 58 2.70 -12.17 1.72
CA SER A 58 3.93 -12.54 2.39
C SER A 58 4.18 -14.05 2.31
N TYR A 59 3.14 -14.83 2.42
CA TYR A 59 3.29 -16.29 2.29
C TYR A 59 3.68 -16.65 0.86
N TYR A 60 3.13 -15.96 -0.10
CA TYR A 60 3.38 -16.28 -1.50
C TYR A 60 4.78 -15.88 -1.94
N PHE A 61 5.21 -14.68 -1.60
CA PHE A 61 6.51 -14.17 -2.04
C PHE A 61 7.65 -14.41 -1.05
N GLY A 62 7.34 -14.86 0.14
CA GLY A 62 8.39 -15.13 1.13
C GLY A 62 8.92 -13.89 1.82
N ASN A 63 8.20 -12.79 1.78
CA ASN A 63 8.57 -11.59 2.52
C ASN A 63 7.63 -11.43 3.71
N SER A 64 7.55 -10.26 4.32
CA SER A 64 6.74 -10.08 5.52
C SER A 64 5.46 -9.30 5.25
N ALA A 65 4.44 -9.56 6.06
CA ALA A 65 3.22 -8.77 5.97
C ALA A 65 3.50 -7.32 6.31
N LYS A 66 4.45 -7.07 7.22
CA LYS A 66 4.83 -5.71 7.57
C LYS A 66 5.41 -4.93 6.40
N PHE A 67 6.10 -5.63 5.50
CA PHE A 67 6.61 -4.99 4.30
C PHE A 67 5.46 -4.39 3.49
N TRP A 68 4.43 -5.21 3.23
CA TRP A 68 3.30 -4.76 2.44
C TRP A 68 2.49 -3.68 3.15
N LEU A 69 2.26 -3.85 4.45
CA LEU A 69 1.51 -2.85 5.21
C LEU A 69 2.30 -1.57 5.38
N GLY A 70 3.63 -1.67 5.44
CA GLY A 70 4.48 -0.49 5.49
C GLY A 70 4.35 0.35 4.23
N LEU A 71 4.33 -0.29 3.08
CA LEU A 71 4.14 0.42 1.81
C LEU A 71 2.79 1.13 1.79
N GLN A 72 1.74 0.46 2.29
CA GLN A 72 0.41 1.04 2.32
C GLN A 72 0.36 2.21 3.29
N ASN A 73 0.95 2.05 4.47
CA ASN A 73 0.95 3.11 5.46
C ASN A 73 1.69 4.35 4.95
N ASP A 74 2.82 4.16 4.29
CA ASP A 74 3.58 5.28 3.75
C ASP A 74 2.75 6.04 2.71
N PHE A 75 2.07 5.29 1.84
CA PHE A 75 1.22 5.89 0.83
C PHE A 75 0.07 6.67 1.48
N ASP A 76 -0.60 6.05 2.44
CA ASP A 76 -1.76 6.66 3.09
C ASP A 76 -1.36 7.92 3.85
N LEU A 77 -0.24 7.89 4.56
CA LEU A 77 0.22 9.06 5.31
C LEU A 77 0.51 10.23 4.36
N GLU A 78 1.13 9.95 3.25
CA GLU A 78 1.46 10.99 2.29
C GLU A 78 0.20 11.60 1.67
N GLU A 79 -0.78 10.75 1.33
CA GLU A 79 -2.02 11.24 0.75
C GLU A 79 -2.80 12.10 1.74
N GLU A 80 -2.87 11.67 3.00
CA GLU A 80 -3.59 12.42 4.02
C GLU A 80 -2.91 13.75 4.30
N LYS A 81 -1.59 13.74 4.38
CA LYS A 81 -0.87 14.98 4.63
C LYS A 81 -1.11 16.00 3.54
N LYS A 82 -1.19 15.54 2.29
CA LYS A 82 -1.44 16.44 1.18
C LYS A 82 -2.86 16.97 1.19
N SER A 83 -3.82 16.10 1.37
CA SER A 83 -5.21 16.50 1.24
C SER A 83 -5.73 17.28 2.43
N LYS A 84 -5.17 17.10 3.60
CA LYS A 84 -5.67 17.74 4.81
C LYS A 84 -4.64 18.58 5.55
N ALA A 85 -3.62 19.07 4.83
CA ALA A 85 -2.56 19.84 5.44
C ALA A 85 -3.07 20.99 6.28
N GLY A 86 -4.07 21.69 5.78
CA GLY A 86 -4.63 22.83 6.52
C GLY A 86 -5.26 22.43 7.84
N ASP A 87 -5.96 21.29 7.81
CA ASP A 87 -6.61 20.81 9.02
C ASP A 87 -5.57 20.40 10.06
N PHE A 88 -4.54 19.70 9.64
CA PHE A 88 -3.52 19.23 10.56
C PHE A 88 -2.76 20.40 11.19
N LYS A 89 -2.51 21.45 10.42
CA LYS A 89 -1.79 22.61 10.94
C LYS A 89 -2.55 23.35 12.02
N ARG A 90 -3.86 23.16 12.11
CA ARG A 90 -4.64 23.82 13.14
C ARG A 90 -4.55 23.09 14.46
N ILE A 91 -4.03 21.88 14.48
CA ILE A 91 -3.89 21.12 15.72
C ILE A 91 -2.76 21.72 16.53
N LYS A 92 -3.08 22.14 17.73
CA LYS A 92 -2.09 22.73 18.61
C LYS A 92 -1.56 21.68 19.57
N ARG A 93 -0.25 21.61 19.63
CA ARG A 93 0.35 20.64 20.52
C ARG A 93 0.06 21.02 21.99
N ILE A 94 -0.21 20.02 22.79
CA ILE A 94 -0.49 20.25 24.21
C ILE A 94 0.77 20.80 24.84
N LYS A 95 0.62 21.77 25.68
CA LYS A 95 1.76 22.39 26.31
C LYS A 95 2.23 21.75 27.58
N GLU A 96 1.39 21.03 28.27
CA GLU A 96 1.75 20.46 29.49
C GLU A 96 2.62 19.38 29.16
N HIS A 97 3.59 19.21 29.65
CA HIS A 97 4.46 18.24 29.42
C HIS A 97 4.05 17.12 28.92
N ALA A 98 4.67 16.63 28.21
CA ALA A 98 4.29 15.62 27.67
C ALA A 98 4.93 14.61 28.26
N ALA A 99 4.84 14.06 28.79
CA ALA A 99 5.33 13.02 29.46
C ALA A 99 6.34 12.34 28.88
#